data_ce576cad89a943372443078be978b657
#
_entry.id   ce576cad89a943372443078be978b657
#
_cell.length_a   1.000
_cell.length_b   1.000
_cell.length_c   1.000
_cell.angle_alpha   90.00
_cell.angle_beta   90.00
_cell.angle_gamma   90.00
#
_symmetry.space_group_name_H-M   'P 1'
#
loop_
_entity.id
_entity.type
_entity.pdbx_description
1 polymer ?
#
loop_
_entity_poly.entity_id
_entity_poly.type
_entity_poly.pdbx_seq_one_letter_code
_entity_poly.pdbx_strand_id
1 'polypeptide(L)'
;MERSITADPDAKDAIEERMDNAGPIPAAGWKYIFGRALREFTRDGGMDMAAALTYRTVFAIFPALLAVVSTLGLFGQGEETTKLLLNTIKDVGSPEMAKVLEEPITGLTEGSGAGLFFVIGVLGAVWTSSNYVNAFSRSINTVYGVEEGRAAMFLRIQMYLITLALLFGAMICILLLLVSGDFASMIGGWIGLGPEAVTVWNILKWPVLIVVAIVMIGLLYNFTPNVRRPQVRWITLGATFALVAMALATAGFAWYLSNFANYNKTYGSIGGAIAGLMWIWIINCVLVLGAEVDVEAQRARQLTAGLEAEEQVLLPPRSTSGIKKKEKAYAKDVYEGRKLRAMTNPIGPEPVDPRRKKNRLKALASIGGVVAVLSMIRSASQTPPEDAEPSSDTDSSKE
;
A
#
# COMPACT_ATOMS: atom_id res chain seq x y z
N MET A 1 -4.41 -26.67 5.42
CA MET A 1 -3.60 -27.45 4.45
C MET A 1 -3.48 -26.77 3.09
N GLU A 2 -4.00 -25.56 2.93
CA GLU A 2 -4.22 -24.84 1.64
C GLU A 2 -3.24 -23.71 1.31
N ARG A 3 -2.24 -23.46 2.15
CA ARG A 3 -1.25 -22.37 1.92
C ARG A 3 -0.11 -22.71 0.94
N SER A 4 -0.14 -23.86 0.26
CA SER A 4 1.00 -24.33 -0.55
C SER A 4 0.90 -24.06 -2.05
N ILE A 5 -0.27 -23.79 -2.59
CA ILE A 5 -0.47 -23.65 -4.05
C ILE A 5 0.23 -22.39 -4.63
N THR A 6 0.35 -21.32 -3.84
CA THR A 6 0.99 -20.07 -4.30
C THR A 6 2.53 -20.07 -4.18
N ALA A 7 3.13 -21.13 -3.65
CA ALA A 7 4.59 -21.25 -3.47
C ALA A 7 5.27 -22.09 -4.56
N ASP A 8 4.50 -22.75 -5.42
CA ASP A 8 5.00 -23.57 -6.51
C ASP A 8 5.18 -22.69 -7.78
N PRO A 9 6.39 -22.60 -8.34
CA PRO A 9 6.65 -21.85 -9.58
C PRO A 9 5.81 -22.35 -10.75
N ASP A 10 5.61 -23.66 -10.89
CA ASP A 10 4.88 -24.28 -12.00
C ASP A 10 3.36 -23.96 -11.90
N ALA A 11 2.82 -23.89 -10.69
CA ALA A 11 1.44 -23.48 -10.46
C ALA A 11 1.20 -22.00 -10.81
N LYS A 12 2.24 -21.16 -10.64
CA LYS A 12 2.17 -19.73 -10.97
C LYS A 12 2.06 -19.52 -12.48
N ASP A 13 2.89 -20.18 -13.26
CA ASP A 13 2.92 -20.04 -14.72
C ASP A 13 1.61 -20.56 -15.33
N ALA A 14 1.04 -21.64 -14.80
CA ALA A 14 -0.26 -22.16 -15.18
C ALA A 14 -1.42 -21.20 -14.84
N ILE A 15 -1.34 -20.46 -13.73
CA ILE A 15 -2.33 -19.44 -13.36
C ILE A 15 -2.22 -18.24 -14.32
N GLU A 16 -1.02 -17.78 -14.62
CA GLU A 16 -0.80 -16.66 -15.55
C GLU A 16 -1.30 -17.01 -16.96
N GLU A 17 -1.00 -18.19 -17.47
CA GLU A 17 -1.47 -18.68 -18.77
C GLU A 17 -3.00 -18.76 -18.85
N ARG A 18 -3.66 -19.27 -17.82
CA ARG A 18 -5.13 -19.32 -17.75
C ARG A 18 -5.74 -17.92 -17.71
N MET A 19 -5.12 -16.99 -16.98
CA MET A 19 -5.60 -15.61 -16.90
C MET A 19 -5.42 -14.83 -18.21
N ASP A 20 -4.35 -15.08 -18.96
CA ASP A 20 -4.12 -14.45 -20.27
C ASP A 20 -5.11 -14.97 -21.33
N ASN A 21 -5.52 -16.22 -21.21
CA ASN A 21 -6.53 -16.84 -22.06
C ASN A 21 -7.99 -16.60 -21.59
N ALA A 22 -8.18 -15.92 -20.45
CA ALA A 22 -9.51 -15.64 -19.94
C ALA A 22 -10.26 -14.64 -20.83
N GLY A 23 -11.50 -14.97 -21.14
CA GLY A 23 -12.40 -14.08 -21.87
C GLY A 23 -12.76 -12.80 -21.11
N PRO A 24 -13.46 -11.86 -21.75
CA PRO A 24 -13.93 -10.65 -21.08
C PRO A 24 -14.89 -10.98 -19.94
N ILE A 25 -14.89 -10.14 -18.90
CA ILE A 25 -15.81 -10.29 -17.77
C ILE A 25 -17.25 -10.14 -18.27
N PRO A 26 -18.14 -11.14 -18.06
CA PRO A 26 -19.53 -11.07 -18.49
C PRO A 26 -20.29 -9.97 -17.73
N ALA A 27 -21.43 -9.51 -18.27
CA ALA A 27 -22.24 -8.45 -17.66
C ALA A 27 -22.63 -8.75 -16.19
N ALA A 28 -22.94 -10.01 -15.87
CA ALA A 28 -23.22 -10.46 -14.51
C ALA A 28 -22.01 -10.28 -13.57
N GLY A 29 -20.80 -10.39 -14.10
CA GLY A 29 -19.55 -10.20 -13.35
C GLY A 29 -19.38 -8.77 -12.83
N TRP A 30 -19.86 -7.76 -13.56
CA TRP A 30 -19.81 -6.36 -13.09
C TRP A 30 -20.68 -6.13 -11.85
N LYS A 31 -21.90 -6.68 -11.84
CA LYS A 31 -22.76 -6.65 -10.65
C LYS A 31 -22.11 -7.37 -9.46
N TYR A 32 -21.44 -8.49 -9.74
CA TYR A 32 -20.70 -9.23 -8.72
C TYR A 32 -19.57 -8.39 -8.14
N ILE A 33 -18.73 -7.76 -8.98
CA ILE A 33 -17.58 -6.92 -8.57
C ILE A 33 -18.05 -5.81 -7.63
N PHE A 34 -18.95 -4.94 -8.07
CA PHE A 34 -19.39 -3.80 -7.27
C PHE A 34 -20.17 -4.21 -6.02
N GLY A 35 -21.03 -5.20 -6.14
CA GLY A 35 -21.82 -5.70 -5.01
C GLY A 35 -20.94 -6.36 -3.94
N ARG A 36 -19.89 -7.07 -4.36
CA ARG A 36 -18.95 -7.69 -3.42
C ARG A 36 -17.96 -6.67 -2.84
N ALA A 37 -17.40 -5.79 -3.65
CA ALA A 37 -16.52 -4.73 -3.17
C ALA A 37 -17.14 -3.91 -2.03
N LEU A 38 -18.43 -3.56 -2.14
CA LEU A 38 -19.12 -2.83 -1.07
C LEU A 38 -19.31 -3.67 0.20
N ARG A 39 -19.58 -4.97 0.06
CA ARG A 39 -19.70 -5.88 1.23
C ARG A 39 -18.35 -6.12 1.90
N GLU A 40 -17.29 -6.37 1.11
CA GLU A 40 -15.94 -6.57 1.66
C GLU A 40 -15.40 -5.28 2.29
N PHE A 41 -15.63 -4.11 1.68
CA PHE A 41 -15.30 -2.80 2.28
C PHE A 41 -15.90 -2.66 3.69
N THR A 42 -17.15 -3.08 3.88
CA THR A 42 -17.80 -3.03 5.20
C THR A 42 -17.24 -4.10 6.13
N ARG A 43 -17.00 -5.30 5.63
CA ARG A 43 -16.47 -6.44 6.38
C ARG A 43 -15.04 -6.21 6.87
N ASP A 44 -14.21 -5.61 6.04
CA ASP A 44 -12.79 -5.32 6.33
C ASP A 44 -12.61 -4.05 7.17
N GLY A 45 -13.70 -3.37 7.51
CA GLY A 45 -13.65 -2.13 8.29
C GLY A 45 -13.10 -0.95 7.48
N GLY A 46 -13.48 -0.83 6.21
CA GLY A 46 -12.98 0.21 5.30
C GLY A 46 -13.19 1.63 5.80
N MET A 47 -14.29 1.89 6.52
CA MET A 47 -14.54 3.20 7.16
C MET A 47 -13.53 3.52 8.27
N ASP A 48 -13.14 2.53 9.08
CA ASP A 48 -12.14 2.69 10.15
C ASP A 48 -10.74 2.86 9.56
N MET A 49 -10.43 2.11 8.49
CA MET A 49 -9.19 2.32 7.74
C MET A 49 -9.10 3.73 7.19
N ALA A 50 -10.18 4.25 6.60
CA ALA A 50 -10.26 5.62 6.10
C ALA A 50 -10.11 6.66 7.22
N ALA A 51 -10.70 6.42 8.39
CA ALA A 51 -10.54 7.30 9.56
C ALA A 51 -9.07 7.32 10.05
N ALA A 52 -8.42 6.17 10.12
CA ALA A 52 -7.00 6.08 10.47
C ALA A 52 -6.09 6.78 9.44
N LEU A 53 -6.43 6.71 8.16
CA LEU A 53 -5.74 7.42 7.08
C LEU A 53 -5.96 8.94 7.19
N THR A 54 -7.19 9.38 7.49
CA THR A 54 -7.54 10.78 7.69
C THR A 54 -6.74 11.41 8.82
N TYR A 55 -6.68 10.74 9.97
CA TYR A 55 -5.82 11.17 11.08
C TYR A 55 -4.38 11.42 10.64
N ARG A 56 -3.79 10.49 9.85
CA ARG A 56 -2.41 10.63 9.36
C ARG A 56 -2.25 11.73 8.32
N THR A 57 -3.26 11.96 7.49
CA THR A 57 -3.28 13.06 6.53
C THR A 57 -3.25 14.40 7.26
N VAL A 58 -4.08 14.58 8.28
CA VAL A 58 -4.12 15.81 9.07
C VAL A 58 -2.77 16.09 9.74
N PHE A 59 -2.15 15.06 10.32
CA PHE A 59 -0.83 15.21 10.93
C PHE A 59 0.27 15.57 9.91
N ALA A 60 0.12 15.21 8.65
CA ALA A 60 1.07 15.57 7.59
C ALA A 60 0.92 17.04 7.15
N ILE A 61 -0.25 17.66 7.37
CA ILE A 61 -0.49 19.07 6.98
C ILE A 61 0.44 20.03 7.72
N PHE A 62 0.66 19.82 9.03
CA PHE A 62 1.46 20.75 9.84
C PHE A 62 2.92 20.89 9.37
N PRO A 63 3.70 19.79 9.23
CA PRO A 63 5.05 19.89 8.67
C PRO A 63 5.09 20.35 7.23
N ALA A 64 4.05 20.03 6.43
CA ALA A 64 3.95 20.51 5.05
C ALA A 64 3.77 22.03 5.01
N LEU A 65 2.90 22.59 5.84
CA LEU A 65 2.74 24.04 5.98
C LEU A 65 4.03 24.70 6.44
N LEU A 66 4.72 24.11 7.44
CA LEU A 66 6.00 24.61 7.90
C LEU A 66 7.04 24.64 6.76
N ALA A 67 7.12 23.60 5.95
CA ALA A 67 8.02 23.55 4.79
C ALA A 67 7.68 24.65 3.77
N VAL A 68 6.40 24.86 3.44
CA VAL A 68 5.94 25.89 2.49
C VAL A 68 6.28 27.27 3.01
N VAL A 69 5.91 27.59 4.24
CA VAL A 69 6.15 28.92 4.85
C VAL A 69 7.65 29.23 4.92
N SER A 70 8.46 28.24 5.36
CA SER A 70 9.91 28.42 5.45
C SER A 70 10.58 28.56 4.07
N THR A 71 10.03 27.90 3.03
CA THR A 71 10.49 28.08 1.65
C THR A 71 10.35 29.54 1.22
N LEU A 72 9.21 30.16 1.52
CA LEU A 72 8.93 31.56 1.17
C LEU A 72 9.85 32.52 1.91
N GLY A 73 10.17 32.22 3.19
CA GLY A 73 11.14 32.98 3.97
C GLY A 73 12.57 32.93 3.39
N LEU A 74 12.98 31.83 2.77
CA LEU A 74 14.29 31.69 2.14
C LEU A 74 14.48 32.56 0.89
N PHE A 75 13.40 32.87 0.16
CA PHE A 75 13.45 33.69 -1.05
C PHE A 75 13.40 35.22 -0.78
N GLY A 76 13.47 35.64 0.47
CA GLY A 76 13.63 37.07 0.84
C GLY A 76 12.39 37.93 0.65
N GLN A 77 11.25 37.38 0.31
CA GLN A 77 9.96 38.08 0.14
C GLN A 77 9.04 37.88 1.36
N GLY A 78 9.64 37.77 2.55
CA GLY A 78 8.95 37.36 3.77
C GLY A 78 7.69 38.15 4.09
N GLU A 79 7.76 39.48 4.00
CA GLU A 79 6.67 40.35 4.45
C GLU A 79 5.46 40.34 3.50
N GLU A 80 5.68 40.43 2.19
CA GLU A 80 4.59 40.40 1.19
C GLU A 80 3.95 39.02 1.11
N THR A 81 4.76 37.99 1.18
CA THR A 81 4.28 36.61 1.13
C THR A 81 3.54 36.20 2.41
N THR A 82 4.00 36.67 3.57
CA THR A 82 3.27 36.52 4.84
C THR A 82 1.88 37.15 4.75
N LYS A 83 1.78 38.39 4.22
CA LYS A 83 0.50 39.07 4.00
C LYS A 83 -0.41 38.30 3.02
N LEU A 84 0.15 37.80 1.91
CA LEU A 84 -0.60 36.98 0.94
C LEU A 84 -1.11 35.69 1.53
N LEU A 85 -0.30 34.97 2.29
CA LEU A 85 -0.70 33.72 2.99
C LEU A 85 -1.79 33.98 4.00
N LEU A 86 -1.62 34.99 4.87
CA LEU A 86 -2.61 35.33 5.88
C LEU A 86 -3.93 35.80 5.25
N ASN A 87 -3.89 36.52 4.15
CA ASN A 87 -5.09 36.89 3.41
C ASN A 87 -5.76 35.68 2.78
N THR A 88 -5.00 34.79 2.16
CA THR A 88 -5.52 33.53 1.60
C THR A 88 -6.14 32.64 2.69
N ILE A 89 -5.51 32.57 3.87
CA ILE A 89 -6.06 31.82 5.01
C ILE A 89 -7.35 32.49 5.54
N LYS A 90 -7.43 33.82 5.52
CA LYS A 90 -8.66 34.55 5.87
C LYS A 90 -9.79 34.28 4.88
N ASP A 91 -9.47 34.23 3.59
CA ASP A 91 -10.45 34.05 2.50
C ASP A 91 -10.97 32.62 2.39
N VAL A 92 -10.07 31.63 2.54
CA VAL A 92 -10.40 30.19 2.40
C VAL A 92 -10.80 29.56 3.74
N GLY A 93 -10.26 30.03 4.86
CA GLY A 93 -10.52 29.51 6.21
C GLY A 93 -11.35 30.48 7.04
N SER A 94 -10.75 31.03 8.08
CA SER A 94 -11.39 32.03 8.93
C SER A 94 -10.39 33.08 9.44
N PRO A 95 -10.86 34.30 9.77
CA PRO A 95 -10.03 35.33 10.38
C PRO A 95 -9.34 34.89 11.68
N GLU A 96 -9.99 34.02 12.45
CA GLU A 96 -9.45 33.46 13.70
C GLU A 96 -8.29 32.51 13.42
N MET A 97 -8.42 31.69 12.39
CA MET A 97 -7.36 30.76 11.96
C MET A 97 -6.12 31.52 11.45
N ALA A 98 -6.34 32.61 10.72
CA ALA A 98 -5.25 33.49 10.31
C ALA A 98 -4.53 34.14 11.50
N LYS A 99 -5.25 34.61 12.53
CA LYS A 99 -4.67 35.15 13.77
C LYS A 99 -3.84 34.13 14.55
N VAL A 100 -4.30 32.89 14.64
CA VAL A 100 -3.57 31.81 15.33
C VAL A 100 -2.28 31.45 14.59
N LEU A 101 -2.27 31.60 13.27
CA LEU A 101 -1.12 31.27 12.41
C LEU A 101 -0.22 32.48 12.15
N GLU A 102 -0.64 33.71 12.45
CA GLU A 102 0.10 34.95 12.18
C GLU A 102 1.45 34.97 12.89
N GLU A 103 1.48 34.70 14.20
CA GLU A 103 2.69 34.73 15.00
C GLU A 103 3.68 33.60 14.61
N PRO A 104 3.27 32.34 14.42
CA PRO A 104 4.13 31.31 13.86
C PRO A 104 4.65 31.64 12.47
N ILE A 105 3.83 32.15 11.55
CA ILE A 105 4.24 32.46 10.18
C ILE A 105 5.26 33.61 10.18
N THR A 106 5.00 34.69 10.88
CA THR A 106 5.87 35.86 10.98
C THR A 106 7.23 35.47 11.60
N GLY A 107 7.21 34.71 12.69
CA GLY A 107 8.43 34.21 13.33
C GLY A 107 9.31 33.31 12.45
N LEU A 108 8.70 32.62 11.48
CA LEU A 108 9.38 31.77 10.52
C LEU A 108 9.94 32.53 9.31
N THR A 109 9.27 33.61 8.90
CA THR A 109 9.66 34.40 7.72
C THR A 109 10.67 35.51 8.03
N GLU A 110 10.67 36.07 9.23
CA GLU A 110 11.55 37.18 9.65
C GLU A 110 12.81 36.70 10.40
N GLY A 111 12.87 35.42 10.78
CA GLY A 111 13.96 34.89 11.63
C GLY A 111 15.16 34.38 10.82
N SER A 112 16.37 34.53 11.40
CA SER A 112 17.61 33.93 10.89
C SER A 112 17.59 32.38 10.88
N GLY A 113 16.47 31.76 11.31
CA GLY A 113 16.25 30.31 11.38
C GLY A 113 15.49 29.72 10.19
N ALA A 114 15.07 30.50 9.18
CA ALA A 114 14.23 30.02 8.07
C ALA A 114 14.79 28.75 7.38
N GLY A 115 16.12 28.67 7.19
CA GLY A 115 16.77 27.49 6.61
C GLY A 115 16.66 26.24 7.48
N LEU A 116 16.79 26.38 8.81
CA LEU A 116 16.63 25.27 9.72
C LEU A 116 15.18 24.79 9.78
N PHE A 117 14.23 25.69 9.87
CA PHE A 117 12.80 25.38 9.86
C PHE A 117 12.34 24.77 8.55
N PHE A 118 12.92 25.21 7.40
CA PHE A 118 12.70 24.57 6.11
C PHE A 118 13.14 23.08 6.15
N VAL A 119 14.36 22.81 6.60
CA VAL A 119 14.86 21.42 6.69
C VAL A 119 13.99 20.57 7.62
N ILE A 120 13.65 21.09 8.81
CA ILE A 120 12.76 20.40 9.76
C ILE A 120 11.39 20.17 9.16
N GLY A 121 10.83 21.19 8.48
CA GLY A 121 9.51 21.10 7.81
C GLY A 121 9.49 20.04 6.72
N VAL A 122 10.48 20.04 5.83
CA VAL A 122 10.58 19.05 4.74
C VAL A 122 10.80 17.64 5.28
N LEU A 123 11.73 17.46 6.21
CA LEU A 123 11.98 16.15 6.82
C LEU A 123 10.76 15.65 7.60
N GLY A 124 10.10 16.54 8.35
CA GLY A 124 8.86 16.26 9.06
C GLY A 124 7.72 15.91 8.11
N ALA A 125 7.55 16.65 7.01
CA ALA A 125 6.54 16.38 6.00
C ALA A 125 6.76 15.02 5.33
N VAL A 126 7.98 14.68 4.95
CA VAL A 126 8.33 13.37 4.37
C VAL A 126 8.10 12.25 5.40
N TRP A 127 8.49 12.46 6.66
CA TRP A 127 8.27 11.48 7.72
C TRP A 127 6.77 11.21 7.96
N THR A 128 5.98 12.26 8.16
CA THR A 128 4.54 12.13 8.45
C THR A 128 3.76 11.59 7.26
N SER A 129 4.06 12.05 6.04
CA SER A 129 3.46 11.52 4.81
C SER A 129 3.85 10.06 4.57
N SER A 130 5.08 9.64 4.89
CA SER A 130 5.51 8.24 4.84
C SER A 130 4.71 7.37 5.82
N ASN A 131 4.28 7.90 6.97
CA ASN A 131 3.40 7.18 7.89
C ASN A 131 2.00 6.98 7.32
N TYR A 132 1.49 7.93 6.50
CA TYR A 132 0.26 7.74 5.73
C TYR A 132 0.41 6.60 4.71
N VAL A 133 1.46 6.64 3.87
CA VAL A 133 1.70 5.61 2.85
C VAL A 133 1.88 4.22 3.48
N ASN A 134 2.55 4.14 4.63
CA ASN A 134 2.71 2.89 5.38
C ASN A 134 1.38 2.40 5.97
N ALA A 135 0.51 3.30 6.45
CA ALA A 135 -0.84 2.92 6.89
C ALA A 135 -1.69 2.44 5.72
N PHE A 136 -1.65 3.16 4.59
CA PHE A 136 -2.31 2.76 3.36
C PHE A 136 -1.86 1.38 2.89
N SER A 137 -0.55 1.09 2.91
CA SER A 137 0.00 -0.23 2.62
C SER A 137 -0.63 -1.34 3.49
N ARG A 138 -0.82 -1.07 4.79
CA ARG A 138 -1.48 -2.04 5.70
C ARG A 138 -2.95 -2.21 5.37
N SER A 139 -3.68 -1.13 5.10
CA SER A 139 -5.08 -1.19 4.68
C SER A 139 -5.24 -2.02 3.42
N ILE A 140 -4.40 -1.76 2.41
CA ILE A 140 -4.47 -2.52 1.16
C ILE A 140 -4.04 -3.98 1.34
N ASN A 141 -3.09 -4.29 2.22
CA ASN A 141 -2.77 -5.67 2.56
C ASN A 141 -3.97 -6.41 3.18
N THR A 142 -4.78 -5.72 4.02
CA THR A 142 -6.03 -6.28 4.57
C THR A 142 -7.04 -6.56 3.46
N VAL A 143 -7.27 -5.60 2.55
CA VAL A 143 -8.15 -5.73 1.38
C VAL A 143 -7.75 -6.93 0.49
N TYR A 144 -6.45 -7.21 0.33
CA TYR A 144 -5.96 -8.39 -0.40
C TYR A 144 -5.93 -9.67 0.44
N GLY A 145 -6.25 -9.63 1.72
CA GLY A 145 -6.12 -10.77 2.63
C GLY A 145 -4.69 -11.27 2.79
N VAL A 146 -3.68 -10.41 2.62
CA VAL A 146 -2.26 -10.77 2.68
C VAL A 146 -1.56 -10.15 3.89
N GLU A 147 -0.64 -10.90 4.49
CA GLU A 147 0.20 -10.39 5.57
C GLU A 147 1.43 -9.65 5.03
N GLU A 148 1.90 -8.65 5.79
CA GLU A 148 3.14 -7.97 5.49
C GLU A 148 4.35 -8.88 5.73
N GLY A 149 5.02 -9.23 4.64
CA GLY A 149 6.16 -10.14 4.64
C GLY A 149 7.50 -9.52 4.31
N ARG A 150 7.54 -8.24 3.94
CA ARG A 150 8.78 -7.52 3.62
C ARG A 150 9.60 -7.25 4.89
N ALA A 151 10.92 -7.24 4.77
CA ALA A 151 11.80 -6.84 5.86
C ALA A 151 11.54 -5.36 6.24
N ALA A 152 11.50 -5.05 7.54
CA ALA A 152 11.09 -3.73 8.04
C ALA A 152 11.90 -2.57 7.43
N MET A 153 13.21 -2.73 7.24
CA MET A 153 14.06 -1.72 6.63
C MET A 153 13.71 -1.50 5.15
N PHE A 154 13.57 -2.59 4.39
CA PHE A 154 13.21 -2.52 2.97
C PHE A 154 11.82 -1.89 2.77
N LEU A 155 10.83 -2.30 3.59
CA LEU A 155 9.51 -1.70 3.60
C LEU A 155 9.58 -0.20 3.85
N ARG A 156 10.38 0.23 4.84
CA ARG A 156 10.50 1.64 5.19
C ARG A 156 11.08 2.47 4.03
N ILE A 157 12.15 1.99 3.42
CA ILE A 157 12.77 2.64 2.25
C ILE A 157 11.77 2.74 1.10
N GLN A 158 11.06 1.64 0.80
CA GLN A 158 10.05 1.63 -0.26
C GLN A 158 8.92 2.64 0.02
N MET A 159 8.44 2.72 1.26
CA MET A 159 7.39 3.69 1.62
C MET A 159 7.90 5.14 1.50
N TYR A 160 9.16 5.43 1.83
CA TYR A 160 9.73 6.75 1.59
C TYR A 160 9.83 7.10 0.11
N LEU A 161 10.26 6.18 -0.74
CA LEU A 161 10.36 6.42 -2.18
C LEU A 161 8.98 6.70 -2.81
N ILE A 162 7.97 5.92 -2.42
CA ILE A 162 6.58 6.15 -2.86
C ILE A 162 6.10 7.53 -2.35
N THR A 163 6.39 7.86 -1.10
CA THR A 163 6.02 9.16 -0.51
C THR A 163 6.63 10.32 -1.29
N LEU A 164 7.92 10.26 -1.61
CA LEU A 164 8.58 11.30 -2.40
C LEU A 164 7.94 11.44 -3.79
N ALA A 165 7.63 10.33 -4.45
CA ALA A 165 6.94 10.36 -5.75
C ALA A 165 5.52 10.98 -5.64
N LEU A 166 4.78 10.66 -4.57
CA LEU A 166 3.45 11.24 -4.32
C LEU A 166 3.52 12.73 -3.96
N LEU A 167 4.49 13.15 -3.15
CA LEU A 167 4.70 14.56 -2.83
C LEU A 167 5.09 15.36 -4.08
N PHE A 168 5.93 14.78 -4.95
CA PHE A 168 6.27 15.38 -6.23
C PHE A 168 5.05 15.50 -7.16
N GLY A 169 4.23 14.45 -7.25
CA GLY A 169 2.97 14.48 -7.99
C GLY A 169 1.98 15.53 -7.44
N ALA A 170 1.84 15.62 -6.11
CA ALA A 170 1.01 16.63 -5.47
C ALA A 170 1.52 18.05 -5.75
N MET A 171 2.82 18.25 -5.73
CA MET A 171 3.45 19.54 -6.08
C MET A 171 3.14 19.91 -7.54
N ILE A 172 3.24 18.97 -8.48
CA ILE A 172 2.84 19.19 -9.87
C ILE A 172 1.37 19.60 -9.96
N CYS A 173 0.47 18.89 -9.27
CA CYS A 173 -0.96 19.23 -9.26
C CYS A 173 -1.20 20.66 -8.74
N ILE A 174 -0.55 21.02 -7.63
CA ILE A 174 -0.66 22.37 -7.06
C ILE A 174 -0.15 23.43 -8.05
N LEU A 175 1.01 23.21 -8.68
CA LEU A 175 1.57 24.13 -9.66
C LEU A 175 0.65 24.28 -10.89
N LEU A 176 0.09 23.18 -11.41
CA LEU A 176 -0.87 23.21 -12.52
C LEU A 176 -2.14 24.00 -12.18
N LEU A 177 -2.61 23.91 -10.94
CA LEU A 177 -3.77 24.66 -10.46
C LEU A 177 -3.45 26.13 -10.21
N LEU A 178 -2.29 26.46 -9.65
CA LEU A 178 -1.85 27.82 -9.39
C LEU A 178 -1.60 28.59 -10.70
N VAL A 179 -0.95 27.94 -11.70
CA VAL A 179 -0.71 28.55 -13.01
C VAL A 179 -2.01 28.56 -13.82
N SER A 180 -2.95 29.42 -13.43
CA SER A 180 -4.29 29.53 -14.01
C SER A 180 -4.71 31.01 -14.13
N GLY A 181 -5.63 31.32 -15.04
CA GLY A 181 -6.24 32.63 -15.15
C GLY A 181 -5.19 33.76 -15.38
N ASP A 182 -5.28 34.78 -14.56
CA ASP A 182 -4.41 35.97 -14.66
C ASP A 182 -2.94 35.65 -14.38
N PHE A 183 -2.66 34.69 -13.50
CA PHE A 183 -1.30 34.25 -13.22
C PHE A 183 -0.66 33.54 -14.42
N ALA A 184 -1.43 32.73 -15.15
CA ALA A 184 -0.96 32.11 -16.40
C ALA A 184 -0.69 33.16 -17.48
N SER A 185 -1.52 34.20 -17.58
CA SER A 185 -1.29 35.34 -18.55
C SER A 185 -0.08 36.18 -18.18
N MET A 186 0.17 36.41 -16.90
CA MET A 186 1.36 37.12 -16.42
C MET A 186 2.65 36.36 -16.77
N ILE A 187 2.70 35.05 -16.45
CA ILE A 187 3.86 34.19 -16.81
C ILE A 187 3.99 34.08 -18.32
N GLY A 188 2.89 33.89 -19.06
CA GLY A 188 2.86 33.86 -20.52
C GLY A 188 3.47 35.13 -21.13
N GLY A 189 3.13 36.32 -20.59
CA GLY A 189 3.69 37.58 -21.00
C GLY A 189 5.21 37.69 -20.79
N TRP A 190 5.73 37.13 -19.69
CA TRP A 190 7.19 37.12 -19.43
C TRP A 190 7.99 36.23 -20.40
N ILE A 191 7.38 35.15 -20.87
CA ILE A 191 8.02 34.20 -21.84
C ILE A 191 7.60 34.49 -23.28
N GLY A 192 6.88 35.59 -23.53
CA GLY A 192 6.46 35.99 -24.87
C GLY A 192 5.34 35.14 -25.48
N LEU A 193 4.57 34.42 -24.66
CA LEU A 193 3.44 33.62 -25.10
C LEU A 193 2.19 34.51 -25.23
N GLY A 194 1.52 34.42 -26.38
CA GLY A 194 0.29 35.15 -26.65
C GLY A 194 -0.93 34.59 -25.89
N PRO A 195 -2.08 35.32 -25.89
CA PRO A 195 -3.31 34.92 -25.20
C PRO A 195 -3.83 33.52 -25.63
N GLU A 196 -3.56 33.13 -26.86
CA GLU A 196 -3.95 31.83 -27.41
C GLU A 196 -3.24 30.68 -26.69
N ALA A 197 -1.95 30.83 -26.39
CA ALA A 197 -1.18 29.83 -25.64
C ALA A 197 -1.69 29.68 -24.20
N VAL A 198 -2.11 30.78 -23.56
CA VAL A 198 -2.74 30.75 -22.23
C VAL A 198 -4.09 30.04 -22.27
N THR A 199 -4.86 30.18 -23.33
CA THR A 199 -6.13 29.46 -23.52
C THR A 199 -5.88 27.97 -23.68
N VAL A 200 -4.92 27.58 -24.52
CA VAL A 200 -4.52 26.17 -24.71
C VAL A 200 -4.04 25.59 -23.38
N TRP A 201 -3.21 26.31 -22.62
CA TRP A 201 -2.76 25.89 -21.30
C TRP A 201 -3.94 25.62 -20.33
N ASN A 202 -4.89 26.55 -20.27
CA ASN A 202 -6.06 26.41 -19.39
C ASN A 202 -6.93 25.20 -19.70
N ILE A 203 -6.91 24.71 -20.94
CA ILE A 203 -7.58 23.46 -21.34
C ILE A 203 -6.68 22.26 -21.05
N LEU A 204 -5.41 22.30 -21.45
CA LEU A 204 -4.49 21.17 -21.38
C LEU A 204 -4.14 20.76 -19.95
N LYS A 205 -4.14 21.69 -18.98
CA LYS A 205 -3.86 21.37 -17.57
C LYS A 205 -4.79 20.33 -16.99
N TRP A 206 -6.08 20.28 -17.42
CA TRP A 206 -7.05 19.31 -16.88
C TRP A 206 -6.74 17.86 -17.25
N PRO A 207 -6.50 17.51 -18.53
CA PRO A 207 -5.99 16.18 -18.88
C PRO A 207 -4.69 15.81 -18.15
N VAL A 208 -3.75 16.77 -18.01
CA VAL A 208 -2.48 16.52 -17.29
C VAL A 208 -2.74 16.22 -15.81
N LEU A 209 -3.62 16.97 -15.14
CA LEU A 209 -4.04 16.69 -13.76
C LEU A 209 -4.63 15.28 -13.62
N ILE A 210 -5.48 14.87 -14.54
CA ILE A 210 -6.08 13.54 -14.57
C ILE A 210 -4.98 12.47 -14.69
N VAL A 211 -4.02 12.65 -15.59
CA VAL A 211 -2.91 11.71 -15.78
C VAL A 211 -2.05 11.63 -14.51
N VAL A 212 -1.71 12.76 -13.91
CA VAL A 212 -0.93 12.78 -12.66
C VAL A 212 -1.70 12.07 -11.54
N ALA A 213 -3.00 12.32 -11.38
CA ALA A 213 -3.84 11.65 -10.39
C ALA A 213 -3.90 10.13 -10.62
N ILE A 214 -4.05 9.68 -11.87
CA ILE A 214 -4.01 8.25 -12.23
C ILE A 214 -2.67 7.63 -11.83
N VAL A 215 -1.55 8.30 -12.13
CA VAL A 215 -0.22 7.83 -11.76
C VAL A 215 -0.07 7.73 -10.24
N MET A 216 -0.54 8.74 -9.49
CA MET A 216 -0.48 8.73 -8.02
C MET A 216 -1.31 7.58 -7.42
N ILE A 217 -2.55 7.38 -7.87
CA ILE A 217 -3.39 6.26 -7.42
C ILE A 217 -2.77 4.93 -7.85
N GLY A 218 -2.24 4.86 -9.08
CA GLY A 218 -1.54 3.69 -9.60
C GLY A 218 -0.30 3.34 -8.75
N LEU A 219 0.49 4.32 -8.32
CA LEU A 219 1.61 4.13 -7.39
C LEU A 219 1.13 3.53 -6.05
N LEU A 220 0.05 4.08 -5.48
CA LEU A 220 -0.51 3.57 -4.24
C LEU A 220 -0.99 2.13 -4.40
N TYR A 221 -1.80 1.82 -5.41
CA TYR A 221 -2.41 0.49 -5.53
C TYR A 221 -1.43 -0.60 -5.99
N ASN A 222 -0.42 -0.26 -6.80
CA ASN A 222 0.51 -1.27 -7.30
C ASN A 222 1.71 -1.51 -6.39
N PHE A 223 2.23 -0.46 -5.73
CA PHE A 223 3.51 -0.56 -5.03
C PHE A 223 3.39 -0.63 -3.51
N THR A 224 2.25 -0.22 -2.92
CA THR A 224 2.12 -0.30 -1.46
C THR A 224 1.83 -1.72 -0.94
N PRO A 225 0.99 -2.57 -1.56
CA PRO A 225 0.69 -3.89 -1.01
C PRO A 225 1.84 -4.89 -1.18
N ASN A 226 1.87 -5.88 -0.29
CA ASN A 226 2.78 -7.03 -0.36
C ASN A 226 2.29 -8.11 -1.35
N VAL A 227 1.71 -7.70 -2.48
CA VAL A 227 1.15 -8.58 -3.50
C VAL A 227 1.96 -8.48 -4.78
N ARG A 228 2.31 -9.63 -5.37
CA ARG A 228 2.95 -9.70 -6.68
C ARG A 228 1.87 -9.80 -7.75
N ARG A 229 1.66 -8.71 -8.50
CA ARG A 229 0.76 -8.71 -9.65
C ARG A 229 1.52 -9.20 -10.89
N PRO A 230 0.90 -9.99 -11.78
CA PRO A 230 1.54 -10.48 -13.02
C PRO A 230 1.98 -9.32 -13.92
N GLN A 231 1.16 -8.30 -14.03
CA GLN A 231 1.42 -7.11 -14.82
C GLN A 231 1.18 -5.85 -14.01
N VAL A 232 2.11 -4.87 -14.07
CA VAL A 232 1.90 -3.54 -13.52
C VAL A 232 0.97 -2.78 -14.48
N ARG A 233 -0.27 -2.61 -14.09
CA ARG A 233 -1.24 -1.80 -14.83
C ARG A 233 -1.41 -0.47 -14.10
N TRP A 234 -0.98 0.62 -14.72
CA TRP A 234 -1.13 1.98 -14.19
C TRP A 234 -2.60 2.39 -14.10
N ILE A 235 -3.39 1.98 -15.09
CA ILE A 235 -4.84 2.20 -15.15
C ILE A 235 -5.52 0.88 -14.78
N THR A 236 -5.96 0.77 -13.54
CA THR A 236 -6.76 -0.35 -13.06
C THR A 236 -8.23 0.07 -12.98
N LEU A 237 -9.13 -0.92 -12.94
CA LEU A 237 -10.55 -0.65 -12.75
C LEU A 237 -10.79 0.12 -11.45
N GLY A 238 -10.13 -0.28 -10.37
CA GLY A 238 -10.22 0.37 -9.07
C GLY A 238 -9.68 1.79 -9.07
N ALA A 239 -8.56 2.06 -9.76
CA ALA A 239 -8.00 3.40 -9.87
C ALA A 239 -8.94 4.34 -10.67
N THR A 240 -9.50 3.85 -11.77
CA THR A 240 -10.47 4.61 -12.56
C THR A 240 -11.74 4.88 -11.76
N PHE A 241 -12.27 3.87 -11.08
CA PHE A 241 -13.42 4.02 -10.18
C PHE A 241 -13.12 5.05 -9.07
N ALA A 242 -11.97 4.94 -8.40
CA ALA A 242 -11.58 5.86 -7.34
C ALA A 242 -11.50 7.31 -7.85
N LEU A 243 -10.90 7.55 -9.01
CA LEU A 243 -10.80 8.88 -9.60
C LEU A 243 -12.17 9.49 -9.89
N VAL A 244 -13.05 8.73 -10.55
CA VAL A 244 -14.42 9.19 -10.85
C VAL A 244 -15.21 9.41 -9.57
N ALA A 245 -15.17 8.47 -8.64
CA ALA A 245 -15.87 8.58 -7.36
C ALA A 245 -15.35 9.73 -6.50
N MET A 246 -14.03 10.03 -6.51
CA MET A 246 -13.45 11.20 -5.86
C MET A 246 -13.95 12.51 -6.47
N ALA A 247 -14.03 12.61 -7.79
CA ALA A 247 -14.58 13.79 -8.48
C ALA A 247 -16.06 14.01 -8.10
N LEU A 248 -16.87 12.94 -8.15
CA LEU A 248 -18.28 13.00 -7.77
C LEU A 248 -18.47 13.32 -6.28
N ALA A 249 -17.68 12.71 -5.40
CA ALA A 249 -17.71 12.97 -3.96
C ALA A 249 -17.33 14.42 -3.64
N THR A 250 -16.29 14.95 -4.31
CA THR A 250 -15.87 16.36 -4.15
C THR A 250 -16.94 17.31 -4.64
N ALA A 251 -17.54 17.07 -5.80
CA ALA A 251 -18.64 17.87 -6.34
C ALA A 251 -19.88 17.84 -5.41
N GLY A 252 -20.26 16.64 -4.96
CA GLY A 252 -21.35 16.45 -4.01
C GLY A 252 -21.11 17.14 -2.66
N PHE A 253 -19.88 17.06 -2.18
CA PHE A 253 -19.49 17.71 -0.92
C PHE A 253 -19.47 19.24 -1.05
N ALA A 254 -18.97 19.77 -2.17
CA ALA A 254 -19.04 21.20 -2.46
C ALA A 254 -20.50 21.71 -2.55
N TRP A 255 -21.37 20.93 -3.22
CA TRP A 255 -22.80 21.22 -3.24
C TRP A 255 -23.43 21.18 -1.83
N TYR A 256 -23.07 20.17 -1.02
CA TYR A 256 -23.51 20.11 0.38
C TYR A 256 -23.10 21.36 1.14
N LEU A 257 -21.83 21.77 1.09
CA LEU A 257 -21.35 22.95 1.79
C LEU A 257 -22.06 24.23 1.33
N SER A 258 -22.33 24.40 0.02
CA SER A 258 -23.00 25.59 -0.50
C SER A 258 -24.44 25.73 -0.03
N ASN A 259 -25.14 24.60 0.19
CA ASN A 259 -26.53 24.61 0.66
C ASN A 259 -26.67 24.65 2.19
N PHE A 260 -25.64 24.20 2.92
CA PHE A 260 -25.61 24.16 4.38
C PHE A 260 -24.76 25.30 4.99
N ALA A 261 -24.53 26.39 4.28
CA ALA A 261 -23.68 27.55 4.68
C ALA A 261 -24.07 28.20 6.04
N ASN A 262 -25.26 27.91 6.58
CA ASN A 262 -25.64 28.31 7.92
C ASN A 262 -24.85 27.60 9.05
N TYR A 263 -24.08 26.55 8.73
CA TYR A 263 -23.21 25.86 9.68
C TYR A 263 -22.16 26.80 10.31
N ASN A 264 -21.65 27.76 9.51
CA ASN A 264 -20.70 28.76 10.00
C ASN A 264 -21.27 29.69 11.04
N LYS A 265 -22.60 29.94 11.04
CA LYS A 265 -23.25 30.79 12.06
C LYS A 265 -23.33 30.14 13.44
N THR A 266 -23.37 28.80 13.47
CA THR A 266 -23.53 28.02 14.73
C THR A 266 -22.18 27.56 15.27
N TYR A 267 -21.25 27.15 14.40
CA TYR A 267 -19.98 26.51 14.79
C TYR A 267 -18.73 27.36 14.50
N GLY A 268 -18.86 28.50 13.82
CA GLY A 268 -17.73 29.40 13.49
C GLY A 268 -16.60 28.65 12.74
N SER A 269 -15.36 28.92 13.12
CA SER A 269 -14.15 28.31 12.53
C SER A 269 -14.07 26.78 12.73
N ILE A 270 -14.68 26.24 13.78
CA ILE A 270 -14.71 24.81 14.06
C ILE A 270 -15.50 24.06 12.98
N GLY A 271 -16.57 24.71 12.44
CA GLY A 271 -17.36 24.13 11.36
C GLY A 271 -16.52 23.84 10.10
N GLY A 272 -15.64 24.76 9.73
CA GLY A 272 -14.71 24.58 8.60
C GLY A 272 -13.72 23.42 8.83
N ALA A 273 -13.17 23.32 10.03
CA ALA A 273 -12.25 22.22 10.38
C ALA A 273 -12.96 20.84 10.31
N ILE A 274 -14.19 20.75 10.86
CA ILE A 274 -15.00 19.52 10.80
C ILE A 274 -15.32 19.17 9.34
N ALA A 275 -15.71 20.16 8.53
CA ALA A 275 -15.98 19.96 7.11
C ALA A 275 -14.73 19.46 6.37
N GLY A 276 -13.57 20.03 6.61
CA GLY A 276 -12.31 19.60 6.06
C GLY A 276 -11.95 18.15 6.45
N LEU A 277 -12.11 17.79 7.72
CA LEU A 277 -11.92 16.42 8.21
C LEU A 277 -12.86 15.43 7.51
N MET A 278 -14.13 15.80 7.37
CA MET A 278 -15.13 14.96 6.72
C MET A 278 -14.80 14.76 5.23
N TRP A 279 -14.36 15.82 4.54
CA TRP A 279 -13.94 15.71 3.14
C TRP A 279 -12.74 14.77 2.98
N ILE A 280 -11.70 14.94 3.79
CA ILE A 280 -10.51 14.06 3.78
C ILE A 280 -10.92 12.61 4.06
N TRP A 281 -11.84 12.39 5.00
CA TRP A 281 -12.35 11.06 5.32
C TRP A 281 -13.11 10.43 4.15
N ILE A 282 -13.98 11.18 3.46
CA ILE A 282 -14.69 10.72 2.26
C ILE A 282 -13.70 10.32 1.17
N ILE A 283 -12.67 11.13 0.92
CA ILE A 283 -11.63 10.82 -0.07
C ILE A 283 -10.89 9.53 0.28
N ASN A 284 -10.53 9.33 1.55
CA ASN A 284 -9.90 8.09 2.00
C ASN A 284 -10.85 6.88 1.91
N CYS A 285 -12.16 7.04 2.19
CA CYS A 285 -13.15 5.98 1.96
C CYS A 285 -13.19 5.57 0.48
N VAL A 286 -13.21 6.54 -0.43
CA VAL A 286 -13.21 6.29 -1.87
C VAL A 286 -11.92 5.60 -2.33
N LEU A 287 -10.76 5.97 -1.79
CA LEU A 287 -9.50 5.30 -2.09
C LEU A 287 -9.49 3.85 -1.61
N VAL A 288 -9.96 3.56 -0.41
CA VAL A 288 -10.03 2.18 0.09
C VAL A 288 -11.07 1.38 -0.69
N LEU A 289 -12.25 1.93 -0.97
CA LEU A 289 -13.28 1.27 -1.78
C LEU A 289 -12.80 1.00 -3.22
N GLY A 290 -12.03 1.92 -3.81
CA GLY A 290 -11.43 1.71 -5.13
C GLY A 290 -10.45 0.54 -5.14
N ALA A 291 -9.71 0.32 -4.06
CA ALA A 291 -8.85 -0.84 -3.90
C ALA A 291 -9.66 -2.14 -3.79
N GLU A 292 -10.79 -2.13 -3.08
CA GLU A 292 -11.72 -3.27 -3.05
C GLU A 292 -12.26 -3.61 -4.45
N VAL A 293 -12.67 -2.59 -5.22
CA VAL A 293 -13.11 -2.77 -6.61
C VAL A 293 -11.99 -3.41 -7.45
N ASP A 294 -10.73 -3.03 -7.22
CA ASP A 294 -9.58 -3.57 -7.94
C ASP A 294 -9.33 -5.05 -7.59
N VAL A 295 -9.45 -5.41 -6.32
CA VAL A 295 -9.33 -6.80 -5.85
C VAL A 295 -10.45 -7.67 -6.38
N GLU A 296 -11.70 -7.19 -6.32
CA GLU A 296 -12.84 -7.95 -6.82
C GLU A 296 -12.85 -8.07 -8.35
N ALA A 297 -12.31 -7.07 -9.06
CA ALA A 297 -12.07 -7.20 -10.50
C ALA A 297 -11.03 -8.27 -10.83
N GLN A 298 -9.96 -8.36 -10.01
CA GLN A 298 -8.96 -9.41 -10.14
C GLN A 298 -9.56 -10.79 -9.83
N ARG A 299 -10.38 -10.89 -8.78
CA ARG A 299 -11.12 -12.10 -8.43
C ARG A 299 -12.03 -12.55 -9.57
N ALA A 300 -12.83 -11.62 -10.12
CA ALA A 300 -13.73 -11.91 -11.23
C ALA A 300 -12.97 -12.46 -12.46
N ARG A 301 -11.80 -11.93 -12.77
CA ARG A 301 -10.93 -12.44 -13.84
C ARG A 301 -10.44 -13.85 -13.56
N GLN A 302 -10.05 -14.15 -12.31
CA GLN A 302 -9.62 -15.49 -11.91
C GLN A 302 -10.78 -16.50 -12.02
N LEU A 303 -11.98 -16.12 -11.59
CA LEU A 303 -13.17 -16.95 -11.72
C LEU A 303 -13.54 -17.20 -13.19
N THR A 304 -13.44 -16.18 -14.07
CA THR A 304 -13.70 -16.37 -15.52
C THR A 304 -12.62 -17.21 -16.20
N ALA A 305 -11.42 -17.28 -15.63
CA ALA A 305 -10.35 -18.18 -16.05
C ALA A 305 -10.54 -19.62 -15.51
N GLY A 306 -11.61 -19.92 -14.77
CA GLY A 306 -11.86 -21.22 -14.16
C GLY A 306 -10.98 -21.54 -12.96
N LEU A 307 -10.46 -20.50 -12.28
CA LEU A 307 -9.68 -20.65 -11.05
C LEU A 307 -10.61 -20.56 -9.81
N GLU A 308 -10.34 -21.35 -8.79
CA GLU A 308 -11.09 -21.37 -7.52
C GLU A 308 -10.71 -20.15 -6.64
N ALA A 309 -11.23 -18.97 -7.01
CA ALA A 309 -10.96 -17.71 -6.33
C ALA A 309 -12.15 -17.18 -5.53
N GLU A 310 -13.15 -18.04 -5.24
CA GLU A 310 -14.38 -17.67 -4.53
C GLU A 310 -14.10 -17.15 -3.12
N GLU A 311 -13.20 -17.80 -2.39
CA GLU A 311 -12.88 -17.45 -1.01
C GLU A 311 -11.73 -16.44 -0.95
N GLN A 312 -10.67 -16.66 -1.70
CA GLN A 312 -9.46 -15.84 -1.66
C GLN A 312 -8.90 -15.58 -3.07
N VAL A 313 -8.44 -14.35 -3.32
CA VAL A 313 -7.75 -14.01 -4.57
C VAL A 313 -6.38 -14.71 -4.60
N LEU A 314 -6.10 -15.42 -5.69
CA LEU A 314 -4.87 -16.20 -5.87
C LEU A 314 -3.74 -15.31 -6.36
N LEU A 315 -3.17 -14.52 -5.45
CA LEU A 315 -2.03 -13.66 -5.73
C LEU A 315 -0.89 -13.95 -4.75
N PRO A 316 0.31 -14.30 -5.25
CA PRO A 316 1.43 -14.60 -4.37
C PRO A 316 1.94 -13.32 -3.68
N PRO A 317 2.36 -13.41 -2.41
CA PRO A 317 2.99 -12.29 -1.74
C PRO A 317 4.37 -11.98 -2.37
N ARG A 318 4.76 -10.70 -2.40
CA ARG A 318 6.09 -10.26 -2.87
C ARG A 318 7.20 -10.83 -1.99
N SER A 319 6.95 -10.92 -0.69
CA SER A 319 7.91 -11.41 0.28
C SER A 319 7.21 -12.14 1.41
N THR A 320 7.81 -13.24 1.87
CA THR A 320 7.32 -14.07 2.99
C THR A 320 8.29 -14.08 4.19
N SER A 321 9.46 -13.44 4.06
CA SER A 321 10.51 -13.50 5.10
C SER A 321 10.06 -12.92 6.44
N GLY A 322 9.31 -11.82 6.42
CA GLY A 322 8.71 -11.19 7.59
C GLY A 322 7.61 -12.04 8.22
N ILE A 323 6.78 -12.71 7.40
CA ILE A 323 5.72 -13.61 7.86
C ILE A 323 6.33 -14.77 8.64
N LYS A 324 7.33 -15.45 8.08
CA LYS A 324 8.05 -16.55 8.75
C LYS A 324 8.68 -16.13 10.07
N LYS A 325 9.16 -14.89 10.19
CA LYS A 325 9.70 -14.34 11.44
C LYS A 325 8.61 -14.13 12.48
N LYS A 326 7.46 -13.56 12.08
CA LYS A 326 6.29 -13.36 12.95
C LYS A 326 5.70 -14.69 13.44
N GLU A 327 5.53 -15.67 12.54
CA GLU A 327 5.05 -17.00 12.88
C GLU A 327 5.94 -17.68 13.93
N LYS A 328 7.29 -17.54 13.79
CA LYS A 328 8.22 -18.08 14.79
C LYS A 328 8.12 -17.38 16.14
N ALA A 329 7.94 -16.05 16.14
CA ALA A 329 7.73 -15.30 17.37
C ALA A 329 6.42 -15.71 18.04
N TYR A 330 5.32 -15.73 17.27
CA TYR A 330 4.01 -16.16 17.76
C TYR A 330 4.01 -17.59 18.31
N ALA A 331 4.65 -18.54 17.61
CA ALA A 331 4.78 -19.91 18.09
C ALA A 331 5.54 -19.99 19.41
N LYS A 332 6.53 -19.11 19.63
CA LYS A 332 7.23 -18.99 20.91
C LYS A 332 6.29 -18.48 22.02
N ASP A 333 5.54 -17.43 21.75
CA ASP A 333 4.61 -16.83 22.72
C ASP A 333 3.50 -17.81 23.09
N VAL A 334 2.94 -18.53 22.11
CA VAL A 334 1.97 -19.63 22.35
C VAL A 334 2.57 -20.75 23.23
N TYR A 335 3.84 -21.11 22.97
CA TYR A 335 4.53 -22.12 23.79
C TYR A 335 4.71 -21.65 25.24
N GLU A 336 5.16 -20.41 25.46
CA GLU A 336 5.30 -19.84 26.81
C GLU A 336 3.94 -19.76 27.52
N GLY A 337 2.86 -19.35 26.80
CA GLY A 337 1.50 -19.35 27.35
C GLY A 337 1.01 -20.75 27.75
N ARG A 338 1.29 -21.77 26.95
CA ARG A 338 0.98 -23.16 27.28
C ARG A 338 1.74 -23.63 28.51
N LYS A 339 3.01 -23.25 28.63
CA LYS A 339 3.85 -23.58 29.81
C LYS A 339 3.28 -22.94 31.08
N LEU A 340 2.85 -21.68 31.00
CA LEU A 340 2.22 -20.97 32.11
C LEU A 340 0.94 -21.68 32.57
N ARG A 341 0.08 -22.08 31.62
CA ARG A 341 -1.15 -22.86 31.91
C ARG A 341 -0.83 -24.19 32.56
N ALA A 342 0.21 -24.91 32.11
CA ALA A 342 0.60 -26.20 32.66
C ALA A 342 1.13 -26.08 34.12
N MET A 343 1.71 -24.93 34.50
CA MET A 343 2.14 -24.67 35.87
C MET A 343 0.95 -24.43 36.83
N THR A 344 -0.14 -23.86 36.33
CA THR A 344 -1.35 -23.57 37.13
C THR A 344 -2.37 -24.70 37.11
N ASN A 345 -2.40 -25.53 36.06
CA ASN A 345 -3.28 -26.66 35.90
C ASN A 345 -2.56 -27.85 35.24
N PRO A 346 -1.97 -28.75 36.01
CA PRO A 346 -1.14 -29.87 35.53
C PRO A 346 -1.90 -30.96 34.78
N ILE A 347 -3.24 -30.92 34.67
CA ILE A 347 -4.09 -31.97 34.08
C ILE A 347 -4.05 -31.96 32.51
N GLY A 348 -3.32 -31.04 31.89
CA GLY A 348 -3.22 -30.94 30.44
C GLY A 348 -1.99 -31.67 29.87
N PRO A 349 -1.98 -32.02 28.56
CA PRO A 349 -0.79 -32.60 27.93
C PRO A 349 0.39 -31.63 27.99
N GLU A 350 1.58 -32.16 28.28
CA GLU A 350 2.82 -31.36 28.35
C GLU A 350 3.04 -30.56 27.04
N PRO A 351 3.31 -29.26 27.13
CA PRO A 351 3.54 -28.43 25.94
C PRO A 351 4.77 -28.94 25.18
N VAL A 352 4.56 -29.32 23.92
CA VAL A 352 5.66 -29.76 23.05
C VAL A 352 6.42 -28.55 22.55
N ASP A 353 7.69 -28.44 22.93
CA ASP A 353 8.58 -27.36 22.43
C ASP A 353 8.71 -27.44 20.90
N PRO A 354 8.30 -26.43 20.14
CA PRO A 354 8.41 -26.42 18.69
C PRO A 354 9.86 -26.56 18.18
N ARG A 355 10.87 -26.27 19.03
CA ARG A 355 12.30 -26.49 18.71
C ARG A 355 12.69 -27.96 18.81
N ARG A 356 12.03 -28.73 19.66
CA ARG A 356 12.31 -30.15 19.87
C ARG A 356 12.03 -30.98 18.61
N LYS A 357 11.00 -30.63 17.86
CA LYS A 357 10.65 -31.27 16.57
C LYS A 357 11.76 -31.10 15.53
N LYS A 358 12.37 -29.89 15.46
CA LYS A 358 13.48 -29.59 14.54
C LYS A 358 14.78 -30.29 14.95
N ASN A 359 15.04 -30.40 16.25
CA ASN A 359 16.22 -31.10 16.78
C ASN A 359 16.07 -32.60 16.63
N ARG A 360 14.85 -33.19 16.82
CA ARG A 360 14.57 -34.59 16.52
C ARG A 360 14.75 -34.91 15.04
N LEU A 361 14.26 -34.07 14.13
CA LEU A 361 14.45 -34.28 12.70
C LEU A 361 15.94 -34.18 12.30
N LYS A 362 16.70 -33.25 12.90
CA LYS A 362 18.15 -33.18 12.69
C LYS A 362 18.89 -34.39 13.26
N ALA A 363 18.51 -34.87 14.44
CA ALA A 363 19.05 -36.09 15.05
C ALA A 363 18.71 -37.34 14.23
N LEU A 364 17.46 -37.45 13.73
CA LEU A 364 17.07 -38.56 12.84
C LEU A 364 17.79 -38.50 11.49
N ALA A 365 17.98 -37.30 10.92
CA ALA A 365 18.77 -37.13 9.69
C ALA A 365 20.25 -37.48 9.90
N SER A 366 20.85 -37.16 11.05
CA SER A 366 22.23 -37.55 11.38
C SER A 366 22.35 -39.06 11.62
N ILE A 367 21.36 -39.68 12.28
CA ILE A 367 21.33 -41.16 12.50
C ILE A 367 21.11 -41.89 11.16
N GLY A 368 20.20 -41.37 10.31
CA GLY A 368 19.98 -41.91 8.97
C GLY A 368 21.23 -41.84 8.09
N GLY A 369 21.98 -40.73 8.19
CA GLY A 369 23.27 -40.59 7.49
C GLY A 369 24.32 -41.58 7.98
N VAL A 370 24.43 -41.81 9.30
CA VAL A 370 25.34 -42.80 9.87
C VAL A 370 24.97 -44.23 9.48
N VAL A 371 23.66 -44.55 9.48
CA VAL A 371 23.15 -45.85 9.05
C VAL A 371 23.42 -46.09 7.55
N ALA A 372 23.24 -45.06 6.70
CA ALA A 372 23.56 -45.14 5.27
C ALA A 372 25.06 -45.35 5.03
N VAL A 373 25.95 -44.65 5.76
CA VAL A 373 27.40 -44.86 5.65
C VAL A 373 27.80 -46.23 6.15
N LEU A 374 27.22 -46.74 7.26
CA LEU A 374 27.48 -48.09 7.77
C LEU A 374 26.96 -49.19 6.82
N SER A 375 25.83 -48.97 6.13
CA SER A 375 25.33 -49.89 5.11
C SER A 375 26.22 -49.94 3.87
N MET A 376 26.75 -48.79 3.44
CA MET A 376 27.73 -48.71 2.34
C MET A 376 29.06 -49.40 2.68
N ILE A 377 29.55 -49.22 3.89
CA ILE A 377 30.78 -49.92 4.36
C ILE A 377 30.52 -51.41 4.43
N ARG A 378 29.33 -51.86 4.86
CA ARG A 378 28.98 -53.28 4.94
C ARG A 378 28.78 -53.93 3.56
N SER A 379 28.26 -53.22 2.58
CA SER A 379 28.15 -53.71 1.20
C SER A 379 29.52 -53.74 0.50
N ALA A 380 30.44 -52.82 0.80
CA ALA A 380 31.78 -52.83 0.30
C ALA A 380 32.65 -53.97 0.89
N SER A 381 32.31 -54.50 2.06
CA SER A 381 33.04 -55.64 2.72
C SER A 381 32.50 -57.02 2.33
N GLN A 382 31.46 -57.10 1.51
CA GLN A 382 30.88 -58.37 1.00
C GLN A 382 31.08 -58.55 -0.52
N THR A 383 32.23 -58.22 -1.04
CA THR A 383 32.64 -58.70 -2.34
C THR A 383 33.17 -60.14 -2.22
N PRO A 384 32.55 -61.12 -2.85
CA PRO A 384 33.08 -62.47 -2.85
C PRO A 384 34.36 -62.52 -3.72
N PRO A 385 35.31 -63.42 -3.43
CA PRO A 385 36.50 -63.58 -4.27
C PRO A 385 36.10 -64.13 -5.62
N GLU A 386 36.58 -63.47 -6.63
CA GLU A 386 36.67 -63.90 -8.01
C GLU A 386 37.67 -65.08 -8.00
N ASP A 387 37.22 -66.32 -8.35
CA ASP A 387 37.97 -67.40 -8.94
C ASP A 387 37.19 -68.72 -8.82
N ALA A 388 36.56 -69.15 -9.93
CA ALA A 388 36.50 -70.57 -10.33
C ALA A 388 35.94 -70.68 -11.76
N GLU A 389 36.80 -71.15 -12.65
CA GLU A 389 36.54 -71.41 -14.08
C GLU A 389 35.47 -72.49 -14.29
N PRO A 390 34.93 -72.61 -15.53
CA PRO A 390 33.82 -73.48 -15.88
C PRO A 390 34.31 -74.87 -16.25
N SER A 391 33.76 -75.91 -15.65
CA SER A 391 33.84 -77.27 -16.21
C SER A 391 32.59 -77.56 -17.05
N SER A 392 32.87 -77.87 -18.32
CA SER A 392 32.01 -78.54 -19.28
C SER A 392 31.45 -79.85 -18.72
N ASP A 393 30.18 -80.16 -19.00
CA ASP A 393 29.73 -81.45 -19.57
C ASP A 393 28.22 -81.40 -19.89
N THR A 394 28.01 -81.52 -21.19
CA THR A 394 27.11 -82.41 -21.94
C THR A 394 26.00 -83.17 -21.14
N ASP A 395 24.81 -83.10 -21.57
CA ASP A 395 24.10 -84.09 -22.31
C ASP A 395 22.57 -84.12 -22.07
N SER A 396 21.93 -84.18 -23.17
CA SER A 396 20.80 -84.95 -23.62
C SER A 396 19.42 -84.87 -22.96
N SER A 397 18.53 -84.62 -23.85
CA SER A 397 17.31 -85.33 -24.18
C SER A 397 15.99 -85.01 -23.46
N LYS A 398 15.05 -84.81 -24.33
CA LYS A 398 13.64 -85.23 -24.31
C LYS A 398 12.73 -84.56 -23.22
N GLU A 399 11.59 -84.02 -23.52
CA GLU A 399 10.52 -84.17 -24.55
C GLU A 399 9.79 -82.86 -24.76
#